data_2ce6c9c793e8f0faaf717daebab99ff7
#
_entry.id   2ce6c9c793e8f0faaf717daebab99ff7
#
_cell.length_a   1.000
_cell.length_b   1.000
_cell.length_c   1.000
_cell.angle_alpha   90.00
_cell.angle_beta   90.00
_cell.angle_gamma   90.00
#
_symmetry.space_group_name_H-M   'P 1'
#
loop_
_entity.id
_entity.type
_entity.pdbx_description
1 polymer ?
#
loop_
_entity_poly.entity_id
_entity_poly.type
_entity_poly.pdbx_seq_one_letter_code
_entity_poly.pdbx_strand_id
1 'polypeptide(L)'
;MGNVSLKIGKIIEISNSQIKVAINREMDTPYKVVDGELIRVGGVSNFVKVGSKVYEIINEKVLLDSENDKEIKRINSQKYLICNISGYIKEGRFYQGSNGEVPNIFENVYSITDYELEQIYTGTIQEESISVGTFLFNDSLDFNIDINSFFASHTLIVGNTGSGKSNTLNTIYSELFNDRDVTKSLFLIIDTNGEYKDAFTNRKVVKRLDTSFEDSNEINIPIQLLDAEDWKLLLEATDKTQYPIIKKVCNTLRRELFEAGKYKKSISVLILDYLKVCMCGIINSNNTPANKLNSLNSLRDDMTYYSDELYKKISESLSYIDKIQINNNRLNYIGDIYEDRSNEIIGEINKIDISLKKEEFTVEDFGFLLELEHIFRKNKYSTNENNTSPMIARFNSSKKDFGRIFIPYKDGEDSDIIYFV
;
A
#
# COMPACT_ATOMS: atom_id res chain seq x y z
N MET A 1 41.34 -0.17 18.97
CA MET A 1 40.56 -0.14 17.73
C MET A 1 41.42 0.44 16.64
N GLY A 2 41.57 -0.28 15.54
CA GLY A 2 42.61 -0.13 14.53
C GLY A 2 42.65 1.23 13.83
N ASN A 3 43.51 2.09 14.33
CA ASN A 3 43.77 3.39 13.71
C ASN A 3 45.01 3.39 12.80
N VAL A 4 45.53 2.18 12.45
CA VAL A 4 46.75 2.07 11.65
C VAL A 4 46.39 1.86 10.17
N SER A 5 46.74 2.82 9.34
CA SER A 5 46.61 2.71 7.90
C SER A 5 47.94 2.22 7.31
N LEU A 6 47.92 1.08 6.63
CA LEU A 6 49.10 0.46 6.03
C LEU A 6 49.30 0.91 4.58
N LYS A 7 50.53 1.20 4.21
CA LYS A 7 50.88 1.39 2.79
C LYS A 7 50.85 0.04 2.08
N ILE A 8 49.91 -0.13 1.17
CA ILE A 8 49.66 -1.40 0.45
C ILE A 8 50.29 -1.44 -0.94
N GLY A 9 50.47 -0.29 -1.57
CA GLY A 9 50.98 -0.25 -2.93
C GLY A 9 51.17 1.15 -3.47
N LYS A 10 51.26 1.25 -4.80
CA LYS A 10 51.36 2.52 -5.57
C LYS A 10 50.44 2.52 -6.78
N ILE A 11 49.97 3.68 -7.17
CA ILE A 11 49.24 3.90 -8.43
C ILE A 11 50.21 3.70 -9.58
N ILE A 12 49.81 2.92 -10.57
CA ILE A 12 50.59 2.71 -11.81
C ILE A 12 49.86 3.15 -13.07
N GLU A 13 48.57 3.33 -13.01
CA GLU A 13 47.76 3.78 -14.14
C GLU A 13 46.53 4.52 -13.61
N ILE A 14 46.12 5.58 -14.30
CA ILE A 14 44.94 6.36 -14.01
C ILE A 14 44.12 6.49 -15.30
N SER A 15 42.84 6.10 -15.27
CA SER A 15 41.92 6.16 -16.39
C SER A 15 40.55 6.63 -15.93
N ASN A 16 40.16 7.83 -16.35
CA ASN A 16 38.90 8.46 -15.94
C ASN A 16 38.67 8.45 -14.40
N SER A 17 37.71 7.65 -13.91
CA SER A 17 37.37 7.48 -12.48
C SER A 17 38.09 6.28 -11.83
N GLN A 18 38.93 5.58 -12.60
CA GLN A 18 39.62 4.35 -12.15
C GLN A 18 41.10 4.58 -11.92
N ILE A 19 41.61 3.90 -10.90
CA ILE A 19 43.04 3.74 -10.69
C ILE A 19 43.41 2.27 -10.70
N LYS A 20 44.63 1.97 -11.21
CA LYS A 20 45.26 0.64 -11.09
C LYS A 20 46.41 0.76 -10.13
N VAL A 21 46.39 -0.12 -9.12
CA VAL A 21 47.34 -0.11 -8.02
C VAL A 21 48.21 -1.37 -8.09
N ALA A 22 49.51 -1.19 -8.13
CA ALA A 22 50.44 -2.31 -7.92
C ALA A 22 50.64 -2.51 -6.43
N ILE A 23 50.32 -3.71 -5.96
CA ILE A 23 50.45 -4.10 -4.55
C ILE A 23 51.92 -4.41 -4.23
N ASN A 24 52.39 -3.98 -3.07
CA ASN A 24 53.70 -4.34 -2.55
C ASN A 24 53.75 -5.87 -2.31
N ARG A 25 54.85 -6.54 -2.67
CA ARG A 25 55.02 -8.00 -2.53
C ARG A 25 54.80 -8.48 -1.09
N GLU A 26 55.16 -7.68 -0.11
CA GLU A 26 54.96 -8.00 1.31
C GLU A 26 53.50 -7.95 1.76
N MET A 27 52.60 -7.42 0.90
CA MET A 27 51.16 -7.21 1.12
C MET A 27 50.31 -8.09 0.20
N ASP A 28 50.85 -9.21 -0.31
CA ASP A 28 50.14 -10.08 -1.28
C ASP A 28 49.11 -11.01 -0.60
N THR A 29 48.96 -10.92 0.71
CA THR A 29 47.95 -11.66 1.49
C THR A 29 46.69 -10.84 1.65
N PRO A 30 45.50 -11.47 1.71
CA PRO A 30 44.22 -10.75 1.90
C PRO A 30 44.20 -9.99 3.23
N TYR A 31 44.95 -10.46 4.23
CA TYR A 31 45.03 -9.89 5.57
C TYR A 31 46.47 -9.82 6.04
N LYS A 32 46.77 -8.82 6.85
CA LYS A 32 48.03 -8.69 7.56
C LYS A 32 47.76 -8.37 9.03
N VAL A 33 48.49 -9.02 9.95
CA VAL A 33 48.44 -8.71 11.38
C VAL A 33 49.54 -7.71 11.67
N VAL A 34 49.19 -6.55 12.21
CA VAL A 34 50.11 -5.50 12.64
C VAL A 34 49.69 -5.06 14.04
N ASP A 35 50.64 -5.10 14.96
CA ASP A 35 50.42 -4.76 16.37
C ASP A 35 49.23 -5.49 17.02
N GLY A 36 48.94 -6.73 16.56
CA GLY A 36 47.83 -7.56 17.05
C GLY A 36 46.47 -7.30 16.36
N GLU A 37 46.43 -6.35 15.43
CA GLU A 37 45.24 -6.05 14.66
C GLU A 37 45.29 -6.70 13.28
N LEU A 38 44.13 -7.25 12.82
CA LEU A 38 43.96 -7.86 11.50
C LEU A 38 43.56 -6.77 10.51
N ILE A 39 44.47 -6.38 9.62
CA ILE A 39 44.25 -5.34 8.62
C ILE A 39 43.97 -6.00 7.25
N ARG A 40 42.88 -5.64 6.60
CA ARG A 40 42.61 -6.04 5.23
C ARG A 40 43.48 -5.30 4.24
N VAL A 41 44.09 -6.04 3.31
CA VAL A 41 45.00 -5.51 2.29
C VAL A 41 44.35 -5.47 0.91
N GLY A 42 43.31 -6.25 0.67
CA GLY A 42 42.64 -6.34 -0.62
C GLY A 42 41.24 -6.99 -0.51
N GLY A 43 40.68 -7.39 -1.63
CA GLY A 43 39.37 -8.01 -1.74
C GLY A 43 38.39 -7.12 -2.48
N VAL A 44 37.66 -7.69 -3.43
CA VAL A 44 36.61 -7.00 -4.19
C VAL A 44 35.55 -6.49 -3.20
N SER A 45 35.01 -5.30 -3.48
CA SER A 45 34.07 -4.57 -2.59
C SER A 45 34.67 -4.06 -1.28
N ASN A 46 35.99 -4.06 -1.14
CA ASN A 46 36.71 -3.36 -0.07
C ASN A 46 37.23 -2.01 -0.56
N PHE A 47 37.76 -1.18 0.32
CA PHE A 47 38.21 0.17 0.01
C PHE A 47 39.70 0.34 0.25
N VAL A 48 40.28 1.28 -0.52
CA VAL A 48 41.65 1.77 -0.34
C VAL A 48 41.63 3.29 -0.39
N LYS A 49 42.63 3.96 0.16
CA LYS A 49 42.74 5.41 0.12
C LYS A 49 44.02 5.91 -0.49
N VAL A 50 43.94 7.08 -1.12
CA VAL A 50 45.06 7.86 -1.64
C VAL A 50 44.88 9.29 -1.14
N GLY A 51 45.70 9.68 -0.18
CA GLY A 51 45.49 10.94 0.54
C GLY A 51 44.12 10.95 1.23
N SER A 52 43.27 11.91 0.86
CA SER A 52 41.88 12.01 1.36
C SER A 52 40.87 11.21 0.54
N LYS A 53 41.23 10.68 -0.63
CA LYS A 53 40.33 10.01 -1.56
C LYS A 53 40.17 8.53 -1.24
N VAL A 54 38.94 8.06 -1.36
CA VAL A 54 38.53 6.68 -1.13
C VAL A 54 38.16 6.03 -2.45
N TYR A 55 38.69 4.86 -2.69
CA TYR A 55 38.44 4.05 -3.88
C TYR A 55 37.94 2.67 -3.48
N GLU A 56 36.89 2.20 -4.14
CA GLU A 56 36.36 0.84 -4.01
C GLU A 56 37.11 -0.11 -4.94
N ILE A 57 37.53 -1.25 -4.44
CA ILE A 57 38.19 -2.30 -5.23
C ILE A 57 37.12 -3.05 -6.03
N ILE A 58 37.14 -2.91 -7.36
CA ILE A 58 36.18 -3.57 -8.26
C ILE A 58 36.72 -4.86 -8.85
N ASN A 59 38.03 -5.00 -8.94
CA ASN A 59 38.68 -6.19 -9.50
C ASN A 59 40.10 -6.36 -8.96
N GLU A 60 40.55 -7.63 -8.89
CA GLU A 60 41.92 -8.01 -8.62
C GLU A 60 42.48 -8.80 -9.80
N LYS A 61 43.71 -8.49 -10.20
CA LYS A 61 44.43 -9.17 -11.29
C LYS A 61 45.83 -9.56 -10.86
N VAL A 62 46.27 -10.72 -11.30
CA VAL A 62 47.64 -11.19 -11.14
C VAL A 62 48.27 -11.34 -12.52
N LEU A 63 49.36 -10.66 -12.79
CA LEU A 63 50.16 -10.87 -13.99
C LEU A 63 51.26 -11.87 -13.62
N LEU A 64 51.30 -12.99 -14.30
CA LEU A 64 52.32 -14.02 -14.19
C LEU A 64 53.44 -13.67 -15.17
N ASP A 65 54.67 -13.75 -14.69
CA ASP A 65 55.82 -13.62 -15.59
C ASP A 65 55.94 -14.83 -16.54
N SER A 66 56.44 -14.62 -17.75
CA SER A 66 56.37 -15.58 -18.86
C SER A 66 57.36 -16.75 -18.74
N GLU A 67 58.05 -16.92 -17.65
CA GLU A 67 58.97 -18.05 -17.40
C GLU A 67 58.24 -19.38 -17.16
N ASN A 68 58.80 -20.48 -17.65
CA ASN A 68 58.15 -21.80 -17.72
C ASN A 68 58.07 -22.60 -16.39
N ASP A 69 58.65 -22.11 -15.32
CA ASP A 69 58.66 -22.80 -14.04
C ASP A 69 57.56 -22.29 -13.08
N LYS A 70 56.72 -23.19 -12.57
CA LYS A 70 55.55 -22.82 -11.73
C LYS A 70 55.93 -22.22 -10.38
N GLU A 71 57.07 -22.55 -9.81
CA GLU A 71 57.53 -21.95 -8.57
C GLU A 71 58.10 -20.56 -8.76
N ILE A 72 58.86 -20.37 -9.85
CA ILE A 72 59.41 -19.06 -10.23
C ILE A 72 58.30 -18.09 -10.65
N LYS A 73 57.20 -18.57 -11.28
CA LYS A 73 56.02 -17.76 -11.59
C LYS A 73 55.35 -17.14 -10.37
N ARG A 74 55.31 -17.83 -9.23
CA ARG A 74 54.74 -17.28 -7.98
C ARG A 74 55.65 -16.19 -7.39
N ILE A 75 56.94 -16.31 -7.49
CA ILE A 75 57.91 -15.36 -6.95
C ILE A 75 57.90 -14.06 -7.77
N ASN A 76 57.71 -14.15 -9.08
CA ASN A 76 57.70 -13.00 -10.01
C ASN A 76 56.30 -12.46 -10.34
N SER A 77 55.23 -13.01 -9.75
CA SER A 77 53.87 -12.51 -9.98
C SER A 77 53.69 -11.14 -9.31
N GLN A 78 52.98 -10.24 -10.03
CA GLN A 78 52.58 -8.95 -9.49
C GLN A 78 51.08 -8.87 -9.38
N LYS A 79 50.58 -8.57 -8.19
CA LYS A 79 49.15 -8.35 -7.92
C LYS A 79 48.79 -6.89 -8.19
N TYR A 80 47.66 -6.70 -8.83
CA TYR A 80 47.07 -5.39 -9.16
C TYR A 80 45.65 -5.30 -8.68
N LEU A 81 45.27 -4.14 -8.11
CA LEU A 81 43.89 -3.79 -7.84
C LEU A 81 43.42 -2.80 -8.88
N ILE A 82 42.19 -2.95 -9.34
CA ILE A 82 41.45 -1.97 -10.14
C ILE A 82 40.40 -1.39 -9.23
N CYS A 83 40.46 -0.07 -9.05
CA CYS A 83 39.62 0.61 -8.07
C CYS A 83 38.89 1.79 -8.71
N ASN A 84 37.63 1.98 -8.38
CA ASN A 84 36.81 3.13 -8.74
C ASN A 84 36.80 4.15 -7.62
N ILE A 85 36.72 5.44 -7.97
CA ILE A 85 36.50 6.46 -6.95
C ILE A 85 35.14 6.28 -6.31
N SER A 86 35.09 6.21 -4.97
CA SER A 86 33.86 6.14 -4.18
C SER A 86 33.55 7.49 -3.53
N GLY A 87 34.57 8.15 -3.00
CA GLY A 87 34.40 9.42 -2.32
C GLY A 87 35.71 10.02 -1.82
N TYR A 88 35.59 10.89 -0.83
CA TYR A 88 36.73 11.49 -0.13
C TYR A 88 36.38 11.73 1.34
N ILE A 89 37.41 11.71 2.19
CA ILE A 89 37.31 12.01 3.61
C ILE A 89 37.83 13.42 3.85
N LYS A 90 37.01 14.26 4.46
CA LYS A 90 37.36 15.61 4.87
C LYS A 90 36.91 15.83 6.30
N GLU A 91 37.82 16.29 7.17
CA GLU A 91 37.54 16.56 8.58
C GLU A 91 36.89 15.34 9.32
N GLY A 92 37.33 14.12 8.99
CA GLY A 92 36.82 12.88 9.56
C GLY A 92 35.46 12.44 9.03
N ARG A 93 34.91 13.08 8.01
CA ARG A 93 33.62 12.73 7.38
C ARG A 93 33.83 12.24 5.96
N PHE A 94 33.09 11.20 5.59
CA PHE A 94 33.05 10.70 4.22
C PHE A 94 32.04 11.46 3.38
N TYR A 95 32.45 11.83 2.17
CA TYR A 95 31.60 12.46 1.15
C TYR A 95 31.65 11.63 -0.12
N GLN A 96 30.50 11.22 -0.63
CA GLN A 96 30.41 10.44 -1.86
C GLN A 96 30.73 11.29 -3.10
N GLY A 97 31.40 10.69 -4.06
CA GLY A 97 31.78 11.33 -5.33
C GLY A 97 33.17 11.94 -5.33
N SER A 98 33.48 12.77 -6.34
CA SER A 98 34.84 13.36 -6.51
C SER A 98 34.87 14.80 -6.04
N ASN A 99 35.95 15.20 -5.35
CA ASN A 99 36.24 16.59 -5.01
C ASN A 99 36.99 17.36 -6.13
N GLY A 100 37.08 16.77 -7.33
CA GLY A 100 37.75 17.38 -8.49
C GLY A 100 39.27 17.23 -8.52
N GLU A 101 39.92 16.77 -7.46
CA GLU A 101 41.35 16.49 -7.47
C GLU A 101 41.63 15.12 -8.11
N VAL A 102 42.73 14.96 -8.79
CA VAL A 102 43.20 13.70 -9.41
C VAL A 102 44.50 13.27 -8.72
N PRO A 103 44.63 11.98 -8.31
CA PRO A 103 45.87 11.51 -7.74
C PRO A 103 47.00 11.47 -8.79
N ASN A 104 48.23 11.37 -8.33
CA ASN A 104 49.36 11.27 -9.22
C ASN A 104 49.78 9.81 -9.43
N ILE A 105 50.37 9.49 -10.59
CA ILE A 105 51.02 8.20 -10.83
C ILE A 105 52.19 8.05 -9.81
N PHE A 106 52.38 6.86 -9.28
CA PHE A 106 53.33 6.48 -8.20
C PHE A 106 52.99 7.02 -6.82
N GLU A 107 51.82 7.66 -6.64
CA GLU A 107 51.32 8.01 -5.33
C GLU A 107 51.05 6.75 -4.47
N ASN A 108 51.29 6.86 -3.17
CA ASN A 108 51.13 5.74 -2.25
C ASN A 108 49.64 5.47 -2.00
N VAL A 109 49.29 4.20 -1.99
CA VAL A 109 47.95 3.71 -1.67
C VAL A 109 47.98 3.02 -0.29
N TYR A 110 46.96 3.30 0.51
CA TYR A 110 46.86 2.85 1.88
C TYR A 110 45.58 2.04 2.11
N SER A 111 45.62 1.13 3.10
CA SER A 111 44.42 0.49 3.63
C SER A 111 43.52 1.50 4.31
N ILE A 112 42.21 1.22 4.32
CA ILE A 112 41.22 1.95 5.12
C ILE A 112 41.31 1.48 6.56
N THR A 113 41.16 2.39 7.53
CA THR A 113 40.99 2.07 8.95
C THR A 113 39.54 1.68 9.25
N ASP A 114 39.31 0.99 10.37
CA ASP A 114 37.97 0.62 10.82
C ASP A 114 37.07 1.86 11.00
N TYR A 115 37.62 2.93 11.57
CA TYR A 115 36.91 4.20 11.72
C TYR A 115 36.51 4.81 10.37
N GLU A 116 37.42 4.82 9.38
CA GLU A 116 37.12 5.33 8.04
C GLU A 116 36.09 4.45 7.31
N LEU A 117 36.16 3.14 7.52
CA LEU A 117 35.22 2.18 6.97
C LEU A 117 33.80 2.40 7.52
N GLU A 118 33.70 2.62 8.83
CA GLU A 118 32.46 2.99 9.48
C GLU A 118 31.88 4.28 8.86
N GLN A 119 32.71 5.31 8.68
CA GLN A 119 32.29 6.56 8.04
C GLN A 119 31.81 6.36 6.59
N ILE A 120 32.42 5.43 5.84
CA ILE A 120 32.03 5.13 4.46
C ILE A 120 30.63 4.52 4.40
N TYR A 121 30.32 3.61 5.31
CA TYR A 121 29.06 2.87 5.29
C TYR A 121 27.91 3.57 6.04
N THR A 122 28.20 4.20 7.15
CA THR A 122 27.17 4.80 8.01
C THR A 122 27.07 6.32 7.84
N GLY A 123 28.02 6.92 7.12
CA GLY A 123 28.17 8.37 7.09
C GLY A 123 28.67 8.90 8.45
N THR A 124 28.35 10.15 8.74
CA THR A 124 28.59 10.68 10.08
C THR A 124 27.57 10.03 11.00
N ILE A 125 28.03 9.25 12.00
CA ILE A 125 27.17 8.73 13.05
C ILE A 125 26.47 9.92 13.68
N GLN A 126 25.17 10.03 13.43
CA GLN A 126 24.34 11.04 14.07
C GLN A 126 23.99 10.53 15.47
N GLU A 127 23.73 11.44 16.40
CA GLU A 127 23.33 11.08 17.78
C GLU A 127 22.07 10.22 17.83
N GLU A 128 21.31 10.14 16.72
CA GLU A 128 20.06 9.40 16.58
C GLU A 128 20.21 8.22 15.60
N SER A 129 21.15 7.32 15.85
CA SER A 129 21.30 6.07 15.11
C SER A 129 20.94 4.85 15.97
N ILE A 130 20.55 3.75 15.32
CA ILE A 130 20.33 2.43 15.92
C ILE A 130 21.28 1.42 15.28
N SER A 131 21.84 0.50 16.08
CA SER A 131 22.63 -0.62 15.57
C SER A 131 21.70 -1.77 15.17
N VAL A 132 21.79 -2.21 13.91
CA VAL A 132 20.94 -3.28 13.38
C VAL A 132 21.70 -4.56 13.05
N GLY A 133 22.99 -4.62 13.39
CA GLY A 133 23.85 -5.77 13.18
C GLY A 133 25.31 -5.36 13.11
N THR A 134 26.15 -6.28 12.66
CA THR A 134 27.59 -6.07 12.47
C THR A 134 27.99 -6.30 11.02
N PHE A 135 29.14 -5.78 10.62
CA PHE A 135 29.66 -6.02 9.27
C PHE A 135 30.16 -7.45 9.13
N LEU A 136 29.80 -8.12 8.04
CA LEU A 136 30.17 -9.51 7.73
C LEU A 136 31.70 -9.76 7.79
N PHE A 137 32.51 -8.76 7.52
CA PHE A 137 33.97 -8.87 7.49
C PHE A 137 34.64 -8.36 8.76
N ASN A 138 33.91 -7.77 9.68
CA ASN A 138 34.41 -7.31 10.97
C ASN A 138 33.28 -7.26 12.00
N ASP A 139 33.17 -8.32 12.80
CA ASP A 139 32.12 -8.45 13.83
C ASP A 139 32.24 -7.42 14.95
N SER A 140 33.36 -6.69 15.04
CA SER A 140 33.52 -5.60 16.00
C SER A 140 33.01 -4.25 15.52
N LEU A 141 32.59 -4.16 14.27
CA LEU A 141 31.99 -2.95 13.69
C LEU A 141 30.49 -3.08 13.60
N ASP A 142 29.78 -2.21 14.30
CA ASP A 142 28.32 -2.13 14.25
C ASP A 142 27.85 -1.45 12.95
N PHE A 143 26.82 -2.02 12.35
CA PHE A 143 26.12 -1.39 11.24
C PHE A 143 25.00 -0.52 11.79
N ASN A 144 25.20 0.79 11.77
CA ASN A 144 24.28 1.78 12.30
C ASN A 144 23.41 2.40 11.21
N ILE A 145 22.13 2.60 11.50
CA ILE A 145 21.17 3.29 10.65
C ILE A 145 20.76 4.59 11.34
N ASP A 146 20.90 5.72 10.63
CA ASP A 146 20.36 7.00 11.07
C ASP A 146 18.83 6.98 11.04
N ILE A 147 18.19 7.19 12.20
CA ILE A 147 16.75 7.08 12.37
C ILE A 147 16.02 8.10 11.50
N ASN A 148 16.46 9.35 11.50
CA ASN A 148 15.78 10.42 10.78
C ASN A 148 15.82 10.20 9.28
N SER A 149 16.98 9.82 8.74
CA SER A 149 17.13 9.56 7.31
C SER A 149 16.36 8.32 6.86
N PHE A 150 16.35 7.26 7.67
CA PHE A 150 15.72 5.99 7.31
C PHE A 150 14.19 6.06 7.40
N PHE A 151 13.64 6.57 8.51
CA PHE A 151 12.19 6.59 8.75
C PHE A 151 11.48 7.81 8.16
N ALA A 152 12.18 8.87 7.76
CA ALA A 152 11.60 9.99 7.03
C ALA A 152 11.51 9.78 5.51
N SER A 153 11.98 8.63 4.99
CA SER A 153 12.02 8.31 3.57
C SER A 153 11.34 6.99 3.23
N HIS A 154 11.15 6.72 1.94
CA HIS A 154 10.64 5.43 1.47
C HIS A 154 11.77 4.42 1.40
N THR A 155 11.57 3.26 2.01
CA THR A 155 12.53 2.16 2.00
C THR A 155 11.92 0.93 1.32
N LEU A 156 12.68 0.28 0.47
CA LEU A 156 12.29 -0.95 -0.22
C LEU A 156 13.25 -2.08 0.12
N ILE A 157 12.74 -3.16 0.74
CA ILE A 157 13.50 -4.38 1.03
C ILE A 157 13.06 -5.47 0.06
N VAL A 158 13.95 -5.90 -0.81
CA VAL A 158 13.69 -6.92 -1.83
C VAL A 158 14.61 -8.12 -1.67
N GLY A 159 14.10 -9.28 -2.05
CA GLY A 159 14.86 -10.53 -2.02
C GLY A 159 13.96 -11.74 -2.27
N ASN A 160 14.56 -12.89 -2.55
CA ASN A 160 13.85 -14.15 -2.73
C ASN A 160 13.28 -14.68 -1.40
N THR A 161 12.40 -15.66 -1.46
CA THR A 161 11.91 -16.38 -0.27
C THR A 161 13.09 -16.96 0.51
N GLY A 162 13.11 -16.76 1.81
CA GLY A 162 14.22 -17.23 2.68
C GLY A 162 15.45 -16.31 2.71
N SER A 163 15.48 -15.20 1.99
CA SER A 163 16.63 -14.26 1.99
C SER A 163 16.73 -13.38 3.25
N GLY A 164 15.77 -13.46 4.16
CA GLY A 164 15.77 -12.70 5.41
C GLY A 164 15.05 -11.35 5.36
N LYS A 165 14.23 -11.04 4.34
CA LYS A 165 13.50 -9.76 4.23
C LYS A 165 12.72 -9.40 5.51
N SER A 166 11.87 -10.30 5.95
CA SER A 166 11.04 -10.10 7.15
C SER A 166 11.88 -10.03 8.42
N ASN A 167 12.96 -10.82 8.48
CA ASN A 167 13.89 -10.75 9.60
C ASN A 167 14.63 -9.40 9.65
N THR A 168 15.06 -8.88 8.50
CA THR A 168 15.69 -7.55 8.44
C THR A 168 14.75 -6.46 8.96
N LEU A 169 13.50 -6.47 8.51
CA LEU A 169 12.49 -5.50 8.98
C LEU A 169 12.22 -5.65 10.48
N ASN A 170 12.08 -6.91 10.95
CA ASN A 170 11.90 -7.21 12.37
C ASN A 170 13.06 -6.71 13.21
N THR A 171 14.31 -6.91 12.77
CA THR A 171 15.50 -6.42 13.48
C THR A 171 15.49 -4.90 13.59
N ILE A 172 15.28 -4.19 12.47
CA ILE A 172 15.28 -2.73 12.44
C ILE A 172 14.23 -2.15 13.40
N TYR A 173 13.01 -2.63 13.36
CA TYR A 173 11.94 -2.13 14.23
C TYR A 173 12.11 -2.58 15.69
N SER A 174 12.62 -3.79 15.93
CA SER A 174 12.90 -4.26 17.30
C SER A 174 13.96 -3.40 17.98
N GLU A 175 15.06 -3.10 17.26
CA GLU A 175 16.11 -2.23 17.79
C GLU A 175 15.59 -0.80 18.02
N LEU A 176 14.80 -0.25 17.09
CA LEU A 176 14.17 1.05 17.28
C LEU A 176 13.29 1.08 18.55
N PHE A 177 12.45 0.06 18.76
CA PHE A 177 11.52 0.01 19.90
C PHE A 177 12.22 -0.27 21.23
N ASN A 178 13.39 -0.92 21.22
CA ASN A 178 14.18 -1.21 22.41
C ASN A 178 15.03 -0.01 22.83
N ASP A 179 15.62 0.70 21.86
CA ASP A 179 16.61 1.75 22.11
C ASP A 179 16.00 3.15 22.26
N ARG A 180 14.78 3.37 21.75
CA ARG A 180 14.16 4.70 21.70
C ARG A 180 12.78 4.76 22.33
N ASP A 181 12.45 5.95 22.88
CA ASP A 181 11.07 6.27 23.26
C ASP A 181 10.27 6.73 22.06
N VAL A 182 9.48 5.81 21.50
CA VAL A 182 8.59 6.04 20.34
C VAL A 182 7.12 6.21 20.71
N THR A 183 6.83 6.54 21.98
CA THR A 183 5.46 6.63 22.50
C THR A 183 4.58 7.66 21.79
N LYS A 184 5.19 8.63 21.11
CA LYS A 184 4.48 9.66 20.31
C LYS A 184 4.32 9.29 18.84
N SER A 185 4.77 8.11 18.42
CA SER A 185 4.73 7.67 17.04
C SER A 185 3.77 6.50 16.87
N LEU A 186 3.06 6.45 15.73
CA LEU A 186 2.22 5.32 15.34
C LEU A 186 2.91 4.56 14.21
N PHE A 187 3.09 3.26 14.39
CA PHE A 187 3.60 2.35 13.38
C PHE A 187 2.49 1.39 12.96
N LEU A 188 2.11 1.42 11.69
CA LEU A 188 1.12 0.51 11.13
C LEU A 188 1.82 -0.54 10.26
N ILE A 189 1.72 -1.81 10.64
CA ILE A 189 2.27 -2.93 9.90
C ILE A 189 1.14 -3.75 9.29
N ILE A 190 1.09 -3.81 7.96
CA ILE A 190 0.15 -4.65 7.22
C ILE A 190 0.86 -5.97 6.91
N ASP A 191 0.51 -7.01 7.66
CA ASP A 191 1.14 -8.33 7.61
C ASP A 191 0.24 -9.34 6.92
N THR A 192 0.43 -9.52 5.62
CA THR A 192 -0.38 -10.44 4.81
C THR A 192 -0.06 -11.93 5.05
N ASN A 193 1.14 -12.23 5.59
CA ASN A 193 1.61 -13.61 5.78
C ASN A 193 1.63 -14.04 7.25
N GLY A 194 1.38 -13.13 8.19
CA GLY A 194 1.44 -13.41 9.64
C GLY A 194 2.86 -13.59 10.20
N GLU A 195 3.88 -13.01 9.53
CA GLU A 195 5.30 -13.18 9.91
C GLU A 195 5.68 -12.35 11.14
N TYR A 196 4.92 -11.28 11.46
CA TYR A 196 5.21 -10.37 12.57
C TYR A 196 4.32 -10.59 13.80
N LYS A 197 3.51 -11.65 13.80
CA LYS A 197 2.60 -11.95 14.93
C LYS A 197 3.31 -12.02 16.27
N ASP A 198 4.49 -12.64 16.31
CA ASP A 198 5.29 -12.83 17.53
C ASP A 198 6.46 -11.83 17.63
N ALA A 199 6.63 -10.94 16.65
CA ALA A 199 7.61 -9.87 16.67
C ALA A 199 7.17 -8.71 17.60
N PHE A 200 8.08 -7.81 17.99
CA PHE A 200 7.82 -6.56 18.74
C PHE A 200 7.07 -6.75 20.06
N THR A 201 7.54 -7.64 20.90
CA THR A 201 6.84 -8.36 21.97
C THR A 201 5.99 -7.55 22.97
N ASN A 202 6.26 -6.29 23.27
CA ASN A 202 5.60 -5.61 24.40
C ASN A 202 4.83 -4.32 24.08
N ARG A 203 4.75 -3.90 22.80
CA ARG A 203 4.21 -2.58 22.42
C ARG A 203 3.30 -2.62 21.21
N LYS A 204 2.72 -3.77 20.88
CA LYS A 204 1.86 -3.90 19.71
C LYS A 204 0.44 -4.28 20.07
N VAL A 205 -0.49 -3.81 19.27
CA VAL A 205 -1.85 -4.33 19.21
C VAL A 205 -1.99 -5.08 17.89
N VAL A 206 -2.25 -6.37 17.96
CA VAL A 206 -2.48 -7.19 16.77
C VAL A 206 -3.98 -7.20 16.50
N LYS A 207 -4.37 -6.81 15.30
CA LYS A 207 -5.75 -6.90 14.81
C LYS A 207 -5.80 -7.85 13.62
N ARG A 208 -6.64 -8.84 13.70
CA ARG A 208 -6.81 -9.85 12.67
C ARG A 208 -7.96 -9.47 11.74
N LEU A 209 -7.70 -9.46 10.44
CA LEU A 209 -8.74 -9.36 9.41
C LEU A 209 -8.96 -10.76 8.84
N ASP A 210 -10.06 -11.40 9.21
CA ASP A 210 -10.42 -12.74 8.75
C ASP A 210 -11.94 -12.82 8.57
N THR A 211 -12.36 -13.03 7.34
CA THR A 211 -13.78 -13.12 6.98
C THR A 211 -14.29 -14.55 6.85
N SER A 212 -13.44 -15.56 7.15
CA SER A 212 -13.78 -16.98 7.00
C SER A 212 -14.89 -17.42 7.97
N PHE A 213 -14.91 -16.85 9.20
CA PHE A 213 -15.86 -17.17 10.26
C PHE A 213 -16.46 -15.90 10.85
N GLU A 214 -17.68 -16.00 11.42
CA GLU A 214 -18.42 -14.84 11.92
C GLU A 214 -17.69 -14.05 13.01
N ASP A 215 -17.00 -14.74 13.92
CA ASP A 215 -16.31 -14.11 15.06
C ASP A 215 -14.79 -14.03 14.91
N SER A 216 -14.26 -14.23 13.71
CA SER A 216 -12.82 -14.26 13.48
C SER A 216 -12.20 -12.89 13.20
N ASN A 217 -13.01 -11.93 12.78
CA ASN A 217 -12.54 -10.59 12.42
C ASN A 217 -12.45 -9.67 13.64
N GLU A 218 -11.29 -9.06 13.84
CA GLU A 218 -11.03 -8.10 14.92
C GLU A 218 -10.96 -6.64 14.41
N ILE A 219 -11.19 -6.44 13.12
CA ILE A 219 -11.17 -5.12 12.48
C ILE A 219 -12.60 -4.73 12.13
N ASN A 220 -13.05 -3.61 12.69
CA ASN A 220 -14.37 -3.05 12.46
C ASN A 220 -14.24 -1.64 11.91
N ILE A 221 -14.66 -1.43 10.67
CA ILE A 221 -14.56 -0.16 9.97
C ILE A 221 -15.96 0.44 9.85
N PRO A 222 -16.24 1.63 10.40
CA PRO A 222 -17.52 2.29 10.21
C PRO A 222 -17.82 2.56 8.73
N ILE A 223 -18.98 2.15 8.25
CA ILE A 223 -19.35 2.24 6.83
C ILE A 223 -19.35 3.68 6.30
N GLN A 224 -19.64 4.66 7.17
CA GLN A 224 -19.64 6.09 6.81
C GLN A 224 -18.25 6.66 6.47
N LEU A 225 -17.17 5.94 6.80
CA LEU A 225 -15.81 6.34 6.47
C LEU A 225 -15.42 5.99 5.04
N LEU A 226 -16.12 5.03 4.44
CA LEU A 226 -15.82 4.60 3.08
C LEU A 226 -16.32 5.65 2.07
N ASP A 227 -15.40 6.12 1.25
CA ASP A 227 -15.72 7.01 0.16
C ASP A 227 -15.93 6.25 -1.17
N ALA A 228 -16.12 7.01 -2.25
CA ALA A 228 -16.38 6.44 -3.56
C ALA A 228 -15.14 5.74 -4.16
N GLU A 229 -13.92 6.18 -3.82
CA GLU A 229 -12.68 5.55 -4.27
C GLU A 229 -12.44 4.23 -3.52
N ASP A 230 -12.76 4.17 -2.24
CA ASP A 230 -12.68 2.94 -1.44
C ASP A 230 -13.60 1.86 -2.03
N TRP A 231 -14.86 2.20 -2.26
CA TRP A 231 -15.83 1.30 -2.88
C TRP A 231 -15.45 0.91 -4.30
N LYS A 232 -14.83 1.82 -5.07
CA LYS A 232 -14.30 1.51 -6.39
C LYS A 232 -13.22 0.44 -6.33
N LEU A 233 -12.29 0.55 -5.38
CA LEU A 233 -11.23 -0.43 -5.16
C LEU A 233 -11.80 -1.77 -4.70
N LEU A 234 -12.67 -1.77 -3.70
CA LEU A 234 -13.29 -2.98 -3.15
C LEU A 234 -14.11 -3.76 -4.20
N LEU A 235 -14.75 -3.05 -5.12
CA LEU A 235 -15.59 -3.63 -6.17
C LEU A 235 -14.85 -3.78 -7.51
N GLU A 236 -13.56 -3.44 -7.59
CA GLU A 236 -12.78 -3.44 -8.84
C GLU A 236 -13.54 -2.73 -9.98
N ALA A 237 -14.12 -1.58 -9.65
CA ALA A 237 -15.04 -0.91 -10.54
C ALA A 237 -14.32 -0.11 -11.64
N THR A 238 -14.85 -0.20 -12.88
CA THR A 238 -14.30 0.54 -14.01
C THR A 238 -14.65 2.03 -13.95
N ASP A 239 -13.69 2.90 -14.31
CA ASP A 239 -13.79 4.36 -14.18
C ASP A 239 -14.99 4.96 -14.96
N LYS A 240 -15.23 4.48 -16.18
CA LYS A 240 -16.18 5.12 -17.12
C LYS A 240 -17.63 4.71 -16.90
N THR A 241 -17.88 3.47 -16.46
CA THR A 241 -19.24 2.91 -16.46
C THR A 241 -19.75 2.59 -15.06
N GLN A 242 -18.91 2.02 -14.19
CA GLN A 242 -19.30 1.53 -12.87
C GLN A 242 -19.07 2.56 -11.76
N TYR A 243 -17.91 3.21 -11.75
CA TYR A 243 -17.56 4.22 -10.75
C TYR A 243 -18.57 5.38 -10.65
N PRO A 244 -19.16 5.92 -11.75
CA PRO A 244 -20.18 6.95 -11.65
C PRO A 244 -21.44 6.53 -10.88
N ILE A 245 -21.77 5.23 -10.81
CA ILE A 245 -22.86 4.69 -9.99
C ILE A 245 -22.48 4.80 -8.52
N ILE A 246 -21.32 4.24 -8.15
CA ILE A 246 -20.77 4.28 -6.81
C ILE A 246 -20.68 5.72 -6.30
N LYS A 247 -20.09 6.60 -7.09
CA LYS A 247 -19.90 8.02 -6.75
C LYS A 247 -21.24 8.73 -6.49
N LYS A 248 -22.27 8.41 -7.25
CA LYS A 248 -23.59 9.00 -7.05
C LYS A 248 -24.20 8.56 -5.72
N VAL A 249 -24.14 7.27 -5.40
CA VAL A 249 -24.63 6.72 -4.12
C VAL A 249 -23.87 7.30 -2.95
N CYS A 250 -22.52 7.23 -2.95
CA CYS A 250 -21.69 7.77 -1.87
C CYS A 250 -21.91 9.27 -1.63
N ASN A 251 -22.00 10.07 -2.70
CA ASN A 251 -22.26 11.51 -2.56
C ASN A 251 -23.66 11.79 -1.97
N THR A 252 -24.66 10.97 -2.29
CA THR A 252 -26.00 11.12 -1.73
C THR A 252 -26.00 10.75 -0.25
N LEU A 253 -25.37 9.61 0.12
CA LEU A 253 -25.24 9.18 1.50
C LEU A 253 -24.48 10.22 2.35
N ARG A 254 -23.36 10.70 1.85
CA ARG A 254 -22.55 11.70 2.54
C ARG A 254 -23.36 12.96 2.83
N ARG A 255 -24.04 13.51 1.80
CA ARG A 255 -24.79 14.77 1.91
C ARG A 255 -26.06 14.63 2.75
N GLU A 256 -26.79 13.50 2.64
CA GLU A 256 -28.16 13.39 3.18
C GLU A 256 -28.25 12.53 4.46
N LEU A 257 -27.21 11.73 4.75
CA LEU A 257 -27.21 10.85 5.90
C LEU A 257 -26.04 11.12 6.86
N PHE A 258 -24.79 11.09 6.36
CA PHE A 258 -23.62 11.10 7.23
C PHE A 258 -23.17 12.49 7.70
N GLU A 259 -23.25 13.51 6.85
CA GLU A 259 -22.84 14.85 7.22
C GLU A 259 -23.92 15.56 8.07
N ALA A 260 -23.48 16.22 9.13
CA ALA A 260 -24.35 17.07 9.92
C ALA A 260 -24.79 18.30 9.10
N GLY A 261 -26.07 18.60 9.05
CA GLY A 261 -26.55 19.80 8.37
C GLY A 261 -28.02 19.81 8.00
N LYS A 262 -28.43 20.85 7.25
CA LYS A 262 -29.81 21.14 6.86
C LYS A 262 -30.52 20.01 6.08
N TYR A 263 -29.74 19.14 5.47
CA TYR A 263 -30.27 18.07 4.58
C TYR A 263 -30.21 16.68 5.20
N LYS A 264 -29.86 16.57 6.48
CA LYS A 264 -29.79 15.25 7.17
C LYS A 264 -31.18 14.62 7.23
N LYS A 265 -31.29 13.42 6.68
CA LYS A 265 -32.50 12.60 6.66
C LYS A 265 -32.32 11.40 7.58
N SER A 266 -33.42 10.85 8.09
CA SER A 266 -33.38 9.51 8.67
C SER A 266 -33.13 8.45 7.60
N ILE A 267 -32.60 7.31 7.99
CA ILE A 267 -32.25 6.19 7.10
C ILE A 267 -33.47 5.76 6.26
N SER A 268 -34.62 5.56 6.90
CA SER A 268 -35.86 5.16 6.24
C SER A 268 -36.32 6.16 5.17
N VAL A 269 -36.27 7.46 5.51
CA VAL A 269 -36.67 8.55 4.59
C VAL A 269 -35.71 8.61 3.41
N LEU A 270 -34.41 8.47 3.64
CA LEU A 270 -33.40 8.48 2.56
C LEU A 270 -33.64 7.33 1.57
N ILE A 271 -33.81 6.11 2.09
CA ILE A 271 -34.03 4.90 1.26
C ILE A 271 -35.32 5.07 0.44
N LEU A 272 -36.39 5.50 1.09
CA LEU A 272 -37.68 5.67 0.44
C LEU A 272 -37.65 6.76 -0.63
N ASP A 273 -37.05 7.92 -0.33
CA ASP A 273 -36.92 9.03 -1.30
C ASP A 273 -36.06 8.62 -2.50
N TYR A 274 -34.98 7.88 -2.27
CA TYR A 274 -34.13 7.39 -3.34
C TYR A 274 -34.91 6.43 -4.27
N LEU A 275 -35.65 5.51 -3.67
CA LEU A 275 -36.54 4.59 -4.39
C LEU A 275 -37.55 5.33 -5.22
N LYS A 276 -38.29 6.29 -4.63
CA LYS A 276 -39.30 7.10 -5.34
C LYS A 276 -38.70 7.81 -6.56
N VAL A 277 -37.54 8.44 -6.38
CA VAL A 277 -36.81 9.13 -7.47
C VAL A 277 -36.45 8.14 -8.58
N CYS A 278 -35.96 6.95 -8.24
CA CYS A 278 -35.63 5.92 -9.23
C CYS A 278 -36.87 5.41 -9.98
N MET A 279 -37.95 5.07 -9.28
CA MET A 279 -39.19 4.56 -9.89
C MET A 279 -39.85 5.60 -10.79
N CYS A 280 -39.99 6.85 -10.32
CA CYS A 280 -40.52 7.94 -11.16
C CYS A 280 -39.63 8.17 -12.38
N GLY A 281 -38.32 8.09 -12.25
CA GLY A 281 -37.38 8.19 -13.36
C GLY A 281 -37.51 7.06 -14.38
N ILE A 282 -37.78 5.82 -13.93
CA ILE A 282 -38.07 4.68 -14.83
C ILE A 282 -39.33 4.95 -15.65
N ILE A 283 -40.41 5.40 -15.00
CA ILE A 283 -41.69 5.70 -15.68
C ILE A 283 -41.51 6.83 -16.71
N ASN A 284 -40.75 7.87 -16.35
CA ASN A 284 -40.48 9.02 -17.24
C ASN A 284 -39.37 8.75 -18.27
N SER A 285 -38.79 7.57 -18.30
CA SER A 285 -37.75 7.24 -19.28
C SER A 285 -38.32 7.06 -20.68
N ASN A 286 -37.45 7.10 -21.72
CA ASN A 286 -37.84 6.84 -23.11
C ASN A 286 -37.94 5.34 -23.45
N ASN A 287 -37.83 4.44 -22.45
CA ASN A 287 -37.95 3.02 -22.66
C ASN A 287 -39.38 2.58 -23.05
N THR A 288 -39.48 1.37 -23.62
CA THR A 288 -40.78 0.77 -23.93
C THR A 288 -41.54 0.50 -22.61
N PRO A 289 -42.89 0.58 -22.64
CA PRO A 289 -43.73 0.29 -21.47
C PRO A 289 -43.41 -1.10 -20.86
N ALA A 290 -43.09 -2.08 -21.70
CA ALA A 290 -42.71 -3.41 -21.25
C ALA A 290 -41.43 -3.37 -20.39
N ASN A 291 -40.41 -2.68 -20.85
CA ASN A 291 -39.16 -2.55 -20.08
C ASN A 291 -39.37 -1.76 -18.79
N LYS A 292 -40.20 -0.72 -18.80
CA LYS A 292 -40.56 0.03 -17.58
C LYS A 292 -41.23 -0.86 -16.56
N LEU A 293 -42.26 -1.60 -16.98
CA LEU A 293 -43.03 -2.49 -16.10
C LEU A 293 -42.16 -3.62 -15.56
N ASN A 294 -41.32 -4.24 -16.38
CA ASN A 294 -40.37 -5.26 -15.96
C ASN A 294 -39.39 -4.71 -14.90
N SER A 295 -38.88 -3.49 -15.08
CA SER A 295 -37.98 -2.87 -14.10
C SER A 295 -38.68 -2.56 -12.78
N LEU A 296 -39.93 -2.11 -12.79
CA LEU A 296 -40.72 -1.86 -11.59
C LEU A 296 -41.03 -3.17 -10.83
N ASN A 297 -41.38 -4.24 -11.55
CA ASN A 297 -41.57 -5.56 -10.96
C ASN A 297 -40.28 -6.12 -10.35
N SER A 298 -39.17 -6.04 -11.08
CA SER A 298 -37.87 -6.48 -10.58
C SER A 298 -37.53 -5.76 -9.27
N LEU A 299 -37.64 -4.43 -9.22
CA LEU A 299 -37.38 -3.65 -8.01
C LEU A 299 -38.27 -4.09 -6.83
N ARG A 300 -39.53 -4.35 -7.04
CA ARG A 300 -40.43 -4.83 -5.98
C ARG A 300 -40.04 -6.22 -5.50
N ASP A 301 -39.77 -7.13 -6.44
CA ASP A 301 -39.46 -8.51 -6.15
C ASP A 301 -38.08 -8.63 -5.44
N ASP A 302 -37.09 -7.84 -5.87
CA ASP A 302 -35.77 -7.79 -5.24
C ASP A 302 -35.84 -7.39 -3.76
N MET A 303 -36.79 -6.48 -3.39
CA MET A 303 -36.97 -6.09 -1.98
C MET A 303 -37.44 -7.23 -1.09
N THR A 304 -38.05 -8.28 -1.62
CA THR A 304 -38.49 -9.44 -0.85
C THR A 304 -37.31 -10.29 -0.34
N TYR A 305 -36.13 -10.17 -0.96
CA TYR A 305 -34.93 -10.89 -0.54
C TYR A 305 -34.19 -10.22 0.63
N TYR A 306 -34.56 -8.98 0.98
CA TYR A 306 -33.99 -8.30 2.14
C TYR A 306 -34.67 -8.74 3.42
N SER A 307 -33.88 -9.03 4.45
CA SER A 307 -34.41 -9.52 5.74
C SER A 307 -35.07 -8.42 6.57
N ASP A 308 -34.74 -7.17 6.35
CA ASP A 308 -35.19 -6.02 7.11
C ASP A 308 -36.68 -5.71 6.85
N GLU A 309 -37.40 -5.40 7.93
CA GLU A 309 -38.87 -5.12 7.91
C GLU A 309 -39.21 -3.89 7.04
N LEU A 310 -38.31 -2.93 6.92
CA LEU A 310 -38.48 -1.76 6.07
C LEU A 310 -38.72 -2.16 4.61
N TYR A 311 -37.89 -3.04 4.06
CA TYR A 311 -37.99 -3.48 2.68
C TYR A 311 -39.27 -4.29 2.43
N LYS A 312 -39.67 -5.12 3.38
CA LYS A 312 -40.95 -5.88 3.30
C LYS A 312 -42.14 -4.93 3.22
N LYS A 313 -42.21 -3.91 4.09
CA LYS A 313 -43.26 -2.91 4.07
C LYS A 313 -43.24 -2.06 2.80
N ILE A 314 -42.09 -1.73 2.27
CA ILE A 314 -41.97 -1.05 0.97
C ILE A 314 -42.52 -1.94 -0.12
N SER A 315 -42.13 -3.21 -0.19
CA SER A 315 -42.64 -4.17 -1.20
C SER A 315 -44.16 -4.33 -1.11
N GLU A 316 -44.71 -4.46 0.09
CA GLU A 316 -46.16 -4.52 0.31
C GLU A 316 -46.89 -3.24 -0.18
N SER A 317 -46.29 -2.07 0.09
CA SER A 317 -46.83 -0.77 -0.38
C SER A 317 -46.79 -0.62 -1.89
N LEU A 318 -45.93 -1.37 -2.58
CA LEU A 318 -45.80 -1.41 -4.03
C LEU A 318 -46.69 -2.49 -4.68
N SER A 319 -47.52 -3.20 -3.93
CA SER A 319 -48.42 -4.26 -4.45
C SER A 319 -49.37 -3.77 -5.55
N TYR A 320 -49.65 -2.46 -5.63
CA TYR A 320 -50.43 -1.90 -6.73
C TYR A 320 -49.76 -2.02 -8.11
N ILE A 321 -48.45 -2.29 -8.18
CA ILE A 321 -47.74 -2.56 -9.44
C ILE A 321 -48.32 -3.77 -10.14
N ASP A 322 -48.83 -4.78 -9.41
CA ASP A 322 -49.51 -5.95 -9.96
C ASP A 322 -50.77 -5.59 -10.76
N LYS A 323 -51.33 -4.41 -10.52
CA LYS A 323 -52.50 -3.90 -11.23
C LYS A 323 -52.15 -3.12 -12.50
N ILE A 324 -50.85 -2.94 -12.79
CA ILE A 324 -50.35 -2.24 -13.96
C ILE A 324 -50.24 -3.23 -15.13
N GLN A 325 -50.79 -2.89 -16.26
CA GLN A 325 -50.71 -3.64 -17.51
C GLN A 325 -50.26 -2.74 -18.66
N ILE A 326 -49.91 -3.36 -19.78
CA ILE A 326 -49.57 -2.65 -21.02
C ILE A 326 -50.67 -2.81 -22.03
N ASN A 327 -51.28 -1.71 -22.41
CA ASN A 327 -52.26 -1.64 -23.50
C ASN A 327 -51.87 -0.54 -24.48
N ASN A 328 -51.98 -0.83 -25.78
CA ASN A 328 -51.68 0.14 -26.85
C ASN A 328 -50.32 0.82 -26.67
N ASN A 329 -49.31 0.08 -26.23
CA ASN A 329 -47.95 0.60 -25.95
C ASN A 329 -47.90 1.70 -24.86
N ARG A 330 -48.81 1.61 -23.86
CA ARG A 330 -48.89 2.53 -22.71
C ARG A 330 -49.05 1.77 -21.42
N LEU A 331 -48.66 2.40 -20.31
CA LEU A 331 -48.89 1.86 -18.96
C LEU A 331 -50.28 2.21 -18.50
N ASN A 332 -51.08 1.20 -18.15
CA ASN A 332 -52.46 1.35 -17.71
C ASN A 332 -52.71 0.46 -16.47
N TYR A 333 -53.80 0.71 -15.74
CA TYR A 333 -54.31 -0.24 -14.77
C TYR A 333 -55.14 -1.34 -15.46
N ILE A 334 -55.17 -2.52 -14.84
CA ILE A 334 -56.00 -3.65 -15.33
C ILE A 334 -57.45 -3.22 -15.44
N GLY A 335 -58.03 -3.32 -16.63
CA GLY A 335 -59.39 -2.88 -16.95
C GLY A 335 -59.50 -1.55 -17.66
N ASP A 336 -58.42 -0.78 -17.76
CA ASP A 336 -58.39 0.47 -18.54
C ASP A 336 -57.77 0.22 -19.93
N ILE A 337 -58.44 0.70 -20.99
CA ILE A 337 -58.07 0.33 -22.37
C ILE A 337 -57.44 1.50 -23.14
N TYR A 338 -57.66 2.75 -22.77
CA TYR A 338 -57.46 3.89 -23.69
C TYR A 338 -56.48 4.98 -23.20
N GLU A 339 -56.15 5.08 -21.93
CA GLU A 339 -55.37 6.22 -21.42
C GLU A 339 -53.99 5.79 -20.90
N ASP A 340 -53.01 6.69 -21.05
CA ASP A 340 -51.70 6.53 -20.37
C ASP A 340 -51.82 7.00 -18.94
N ARG A 341 -51.66 6.08 -17.97
CA ARG A 341 -51.76 6.34 -16.55
C ARG A 341 -50.41 6.59 -15.86
N SER A 342 -49.37 6.83 -16.62
CA SER A 342 -48.02 7.06 -16.07
C SER A 342 -48.00 8.13 -14.97
N ASN A 343 -48.73 9.23 -15.15
CA ASN A 343 -48.81 10.30 -14.15
C ASN A 343 -49.55 9.89 -12.87
N GLU A 344 -50.58 9.05 -12.98
CA GLU A 344 -51.29 8.52 -11.81
C GLU A 344 -50.44 7.52 -11.06
N ILE A 345 -49.71 6.65 -11.76
CA ILE A 345 -48.78 5.71 -11.17
C ILE A 345 -47.66 6.47 -10.41
N ILE A 346 -47.13 7.54 -10.98
CA ILE A 346 -46.19 8.45 -10.29
C ILE A 346 -46.81 9.05 -9.03
N GLY A 347 -48.10 9.45 -9.13
CA GLY A 347 -48.86 9.96 -7.99
C GLY A 347 -48.96 8.94 -6.84
N GLU A 348 -49.23 7.68 -7.17
CA GLU A 348 -49.26 6.59 -6.15
C GLU A 348 -47.90 6.33 -5.54
N ILE A 349 -46.83 6.31 -6.37
CA ILE A 349 -45.45 6.17 -5.84
C ILE A 349 -45.13 7.29 -4.83
N ASN A 350 -45.50 8.53 -5.16
CA ASN A 350 -45.19 9.67 -4.28
C ASN A 350 -46.02 9.67 -2.97
N LYS A 351 -47.17 9.01 -2.94
CA LYS A 351 -47.99 8.86 -1.73
C LYS A 351 -47.48 7.80 -0.77
N ILE A 352 -46.54 6.93 -1.17
CA ILE A 352 -46.00 5.92 -0.29
C ILE A 352 -45.34 6.63 0.91
N ASP A 353 -45.84 6.33 2.08
CA ASP A 353 -45.28 6.81 3.36
C ASP A 353 -45.12 5.62 4.28
N ILE A 354 -43.94 5.49 4.87
CA ILE A 354 -43.63 4.38 5.77
C ILE A 354 -43.15 4.99 7.09
N SER A 355 -44.00 4.84 8.09
CA SER A 355 -43.72 5.33 9.45
C SER A 355 -42.66 4.46 10.20
N LEU A 356 -42.10 3.45 9.56
CA LEU A 356 -41.08 2.57 10.18
C LEU A 356 -39.76 3.32 10.29
N LYS A 357 -39.20 3.38 11.49
CA LYS A 357 -37.88 3.94 11.72
C LYS A 357 -36.83 2.82 11.63
N LYS A 358 -35.89 2.98 10.76
CA LYS A 358 -34.69 2.16 10.69
C LYS A 358 -33.55 2.86 11.42
N GLU A 359 -32.93 2.18 12.40
CA GLU A 359 -31.94 2.80 13.27
C GLU A 359 -30.51 2.68 12.72
N GLU A 360 -30.25 1.65 11.91
CA GLU A 360 -28.92 1.33 11.42
C GLU A 360 -28.89 1.29 9.89
N PHE A 361 -27.89 1.95 9.28
CA PHE A 361 -27.57 1.84 7.85
C PHE A 361 -26.48 0.81 7.66
N THR A 362 -26.78 -0.25 6.95
CA THR A 362 -25.93 -1.43 6.79
C THR A 362 -25.29 -1.51 5.40
N VAL A 363 -24.38 -2.46 5.20
CA VAL A 363 -23.85 -2.83 3.86
C VAL A 363 -24.99 -3.28 2.94
N GLU A 364 -26.04 -3.91 3.46
CA GLU A 364 -27.20 -4.32 2.66
C GLU A 364 -27.92 -3.12 2.07
N ASP A 365 -28.09 -2.06 2.88
CA ASP A 365 -28.72 -0.81 2.42
C ASP A 365 -27.88 -0.13 1.32
N PHE A 366 -26.54 -0.14 1.47
CA PHE A 366 -25.65 0.37 0.44
C PHE A 366 -25.80 -0.42 -0.87
N GLY A 367 -25.85 -1.75 -0.80
CA GLY A 367 -26.08 -2.62 -1.95
C GLY A 367 -27.40 -2.33 -2.63
N PHE A 368 -28.46 -2.16 -1.86
CA PHE A 368 -29.78 -1.79 -2.39
C PHE A 368 -29.75 -0.45 -3.15
N LEU A 369 -29.07 0.56 -2.60
CA LEU A 369 -28.94 1.85 -3.29
C LEU A 369 -28.09 1.73 -4.57
N LEU A 370 -27.07 0.88 -4.60
CA LEU A 370 -26.31 0.58 -5.82
C LEU A 370 -27.18 -0.06 -6.89
N GLU A 371 -28.03 -1.02 -6.53
CA GLU A 371 -28.95 -1.69 -7.45
C GLU A 371 -30.00 -0.71 -7.98
N LEU A 372 -30.57 0.14 -7.13
CA LEU A 372 -31.49 1.20 -7.55
C LEU A 372 -30.87 2.12 -8.60
N GLU A 373 -29.66 2.62 -8.34
CA GLU A 373 -28.97 3.52 -9.27
C GLU A 373 -28.60 2.79 -10.58
N HIS A 374 -28.22 1.52 -10.50
CA HIS A 374 -27.94 0.69 -11.67
C HIS A 374 -29.20 0.56 -12.55
N ILE A 375 -30.35 0.17 -11.98
CA ILE A 375 -31.62 0.00 -12.72
C ILE A 375 -32.10 1.34 -13.26
N PHE A 376 -32.01 2.43 -12.49
CA PHE A 376 -32.37 3.77 -12.93
C PHE A 376 -31.54 4.20 -14.15
N ARG A 377 -30.21 4.02 -14.14
CA ARG A 377 -29.35 4.39 -15.26
C ARG A 377 -29.57 3.53 -16.50
N LYS A 378 -29.80 2.23 -16.31
CA LYS A 378 -30.21 1.34 -17.40
C LYS A 378 -31.42 1.87 -18.15
N ASN A 379 -32.42 2.31 -17.42
CA ASN A 379 -33.67 2.83 -18.00
C ASN A 379 -33.52 4.23 -18.59
N LYS A 380 -32.80 5.13 -17.93
CA LYS A 380 -32.69 6.53 -18.33
C LYS A 380 -31.71 6.75 -19.48
N TYR A 381 -30.59 6.04 -19.49
CA TYR A 381 -29.48 6.29 -20.43
C TYR A 381 -29.31 5.17 -21.45
N SER A 382 -30.16 4.14 -21.44
CA SER A 382 -29.99 2.91 -22.25
C SER A 382 -28.58 2.33 -22.14
N THR A 383 -28.00 2.41 -20.94
CA THR A 383 -26.63 1.89 -20.68
C THR A 383 -26.63 0.39 -20.87
N ASN A 384 -25.60 -0.12 -21.54
CA ASN A 384 -25.45 -1.55 -21.77
C ASN A 384 -25.30 -2.28 -20.42
N GLU A 385 -26.26 -3.13 -20.10
CA GLU A 385 -26.33 -3.92 -18.87
C GLU A 385 -25.02 -4.72 -18.60
N ASN A 386 -24.42 -5.21 -19.67
CA ASN A 386 -23.16 -5.97 -19.62
C ASN A 386 -22.00 -5.18 -18.98
N ASN A 387 -22.06 -3.85 -18.96
CA ASN A 387 -20.98 -3.03 -18.42
C ASN A 387 -21.09 -2.76 -16.91
N THR A 388 -22.29 -2.86 -16.33
CA THR A 388 -22.55 -2.48 -14.93
C THR A 388 -22.95 -3.66 -14.04
N SER A 389 -23.62 -4.67 -14.58
CA SER A 389 -23.98 -5.90 -13.85
C SER A 389 -22.80 -6.63 -13.19
N PRO A 390 -21.58 -6.68 -13.77
CA PRO A 390 -20.46 -7.33 -13.10
C PRO A 390 -20.07 -6.68 -11.76
N MET A 391 -20.27 -5.36 -11.60
CA MET A 391 -20.03 -4.66 -10.33
C MET A 391 -21.03 -5.10 -9.26
N ILE A 392 -22.33 -5.16 -9.62
CA ILE A 392 -23.39 -5.64 -8.71
C ILE A 392 -23.14 -7.09 -8.32
N ALA A 393 -22.75 -7.95 -9.27
CA ALA A 393 -22.42 -9.34 -8.99
C ALA A 393 -21.25 -9.47 -8.00
N ARG A 394 -20.18 -8.66 -8.17
CA ARG A 394 -19.06 -8.62 -7.21
C ARG A 394 -19.51 -8.15 -5.82
N PHE A 395 -20.31 -7.10 -5.76
CA PHE A 395 -20.89 -6.66 -4.49
C PHE A 395 -21.65 -7.79 -3.81
N ASN A 396 -22.58 -8.44 -4.52
CA ASN A 396 -23.42 -9.51 -3.97
C ASN A 396 -22.60 -10.74 -3.54
N SER A 397 -21.51 -11.07 -4.24
CA SER A 397 -20.60 -12.15 -3.84
C SER A 397 -19.81 -11.83 -2.57
N SER A 398 -19.44 -10.56 -2.36
CA SER A 398 -18.65 -10.11 -1.21
C SER A 398 -19.48 -9.51 -0.08
N LYS A 399 -20.80 -9.39 -0.24
CA LYS A 399 -21.72 -8.75 0.71
C LYS A 399 -21.60 -9.30 2.12
N LYS A 400 -21.45 -10.62 2.25
CA LYS A 400 -21.30 -11.28 3.54
C LYS A 400 -20.00 -10.91 4.23
N ASP A 401 -18.90 -10.84 3.47
CA ASP A 401 -17.58 -10.45 3.98
C ASP A 401 -17.56 -8.99 4.38
N PHE A 402 -18.15 -8.12 3.56
CA PHE A 402 -18.31 -6.70 3.87
C PHE A 402 -19.13 -6.49 5.17
N GLY A 403 -20.20 -7.26 5.36
CA GLY A 403 -21.00 -7.20 6.59
C GLY A 403 -20.27 -7.65 7.86
N ARG A 404 -19.14 -8.37 7.71
CA ARG A 404 -18.26 -8.76 8.83
C ARG A 404 -17.19 -7.74 9.16
N ILE A 405 -16.85 -6.89 8.19
CA ILE A 405 -15.79 -5.88 8.30
C ILE A 405 -16.37 -4.51 8.64
N PHE A 406 -17.50 -4.13 8.01
CA PHE A 406 -18.05 -2.80 8.11
C PHE A 406 -19.15 -2.72 9.18
N ILE A 407 -18.94 -1.82 10.14
CA ILE A 407 -19.93 -1.52 11.19
C ILE A 407 -21.05 -0.67 10.58
N PRO A 408 -22.33 -1.00 10.88
CA PRO A 408 -23.44 -0.16 10.50
C PRO A 408 -23.33 1.27 11.04
N TYR A 409 -23.78 2.25 10.25
CA TYR A 409 -23.96 3.61 10.74
C TYR A 409 -25.25 3.70 11.55
N LYS A 410 -25.20 4.29 12.74
CA LYS A 410 -26.37 4.54 13.59
C LYS A 410 -26.80 6.00 13.53
N ASP A 411 -28.09 6.23 13.36
CA ASP A 411 -28.65 7.59 13.31
C ASP A 411 -28.51 8.26 14.67
N GLY A 412 -27.74 9.36 14.71
CA GLY A 412 -27.49 10.15 15.92
C GLY A 412 -26.15 9.87 16.63
N GLU A 413 -25.34 8.94 16.16
CA GLU A 413 -23.95 8.81 16.60
C GLU A 413 -23.09 9.86 15.89
N ASP A 414 -22.35 10.65 16.67
CA ASP A 414 -21.38 11.58 16.12
C ASP A 414 -20.23 10.83 15.45
N SER A 415 -19.94 11.19 14.19
CA SER A 415 -18.93 10.57 13.34
C SER A 415 -17.48 10.82 13.78
N ASP A 416 -17.27 11.41 14.95
CA ASP A 416 -15.98 11.97 15.35
C ASP A 416 -15.05 10.99 16.08
N ILE A 417 -15.40 9.69 16.19
CA ILE A 417 -14.56 8.78 16.96
C ILE A 417 -14.10 7.58 16.15
N ILE A 418 -12.97 7.80 15.44
CA ILE A 418 -12.12 6.67 15.05
C ILE A 418 -11.04 6.55 16.12
N TYR A 419 -11.25 5.70 17.08
CA TYR A 419 -10.14 5.22 17.92
C TYR A 419 -9.51 4.01 17.25
N PHE A 420 -8.41 4.20 16.52
CA PHE A 420 -7.38 3.21 16.44
C PHE A 420 -6.64 3.23 17.79
N VAL A 421 -7.06 2.40 18.71
CA VAL A 421 -6.32 2.13 19.95
C VAL A 421 -5.65 0.78 19.84
#